data_658819d4ad42d5606eaec6ec26b10a82
#
_entry.id   658819d4ad42d5606eaec6ec26b10a82
#
_cell.length_a   1.000
_cell.length_b   1.000
_cell.length_c   1.000
_cell.angle_alpha   90.00
_cell.angle_beta   90.00
_cell.angle_gamma   90.00
#
_symmetry.space_group_name_H-M   'P 1'
#
loop_
_entity.id
_entity.type
_entity.pdbx_description
1 polymer ?
#
loop_
_entity_poly.entity_id
_entity_poly.type
_entity_poly.pdbx_seq_one_letter_code
_entity_poly.pdbx_strand_id
1 'polypeptide(L)'
;LLLCLGIAFWLPSFIMTGEKQTLKEAFDWQSQHYDTSFYEKLKKTDYTIKGLEDYDLHIEYLENPTKTDKYIILSHGYTDNRMGALKYVPMYLKFGFNCIIYDLRGHGENDPTFTTYGIREAQDLKMLIEDTKKRYPKFTTLGLHGASLGAATTITSLKYKPEVDFVVADCGFSDIENVLKTSYANAHLPIALVDIANLTGKVRYHYSLKAMRPIDSLVDNTIPILFIHGAEDTFILPKNSEARAKRTEGYHELHLIPKAGHAMSILMAPQDYQTIVKNYLQKVQTLNARNSK
;
A
#
# COMPACT_ATOMS: atom_id res chain seq x y z
N LEU A 1 27.23 26.15 -13.99
CA LEU A 1 27.63 24.99 -13.17
C LEU A 1 26.93 25.01 -11.80
N LEU A 2 27.08 26.05 -10.98
CA LEU A 2 26.44 26.17 -9.65
C LEU A 2 24.91 26.04 -9.71
N LEU A 3 24.25 26.63 -10.69
CA LEU A 3 22.80 26.49 -10.89
C LEU A 3 22.41 25.05 -11.20
N CYS A 4 23.14 24.34 -12.07
CA CYS A 4 22.89 22.94 -12.38
C CYS A 4 23.09 22.04 -11.16
N LEU A 5 24.10 22.29 -10.35
CA LEU A 5 24.34 21.56 -9.10
C LEU A 5 23.23 21.84 -8.06
N GLY A 6 22.74 23.08 -7.98
CA GLY A 6 21.61 23.44 -7.16
C GLY A 6 20.33 22.68 -7.56
N ILE A 7 20.00 22.70 -8.87
CA ILE A 7 18.84 21.95 -9.39
C ILE A 7 18.97 20.45 -9.10
N ALA A 8 20.14 19.88 -9.38
CA ALA A 8 20.40 18.45 -9.13
C ALA A 8 20.24 18.08 -7.66
N PHE A 9 20.66 18.94 -6.73
CA PHE A 9 20.53 18.72 -5.28
C PHE A 9 19.06 18.72 -4.82
N TRP A 10 18.19 19.51 -5.48
CA TRP A 10 16.77 19.59 -5.14
C TRP A 10 15.89 18.57 -5.89
N LEU A 11 16.41 17.95 -6.94
CA LEU A 11 15.66 17.00 -7.77
C LEU A 11 14.98 15.85 -6.98
N PRO A 12 15.63 15.19 -5.99
CA PRO A 12 14.97 14.14 -5.22
C PRO A 12 13.78 14.64 -4.38
N SER A 13 13.70 15.93 -4.06
CA SER A 13 12.55 16.47 -3.34
C SER A 13 11.25 16.31 -4.13
N PHE A 14 11.26 16.50 -5.44
CA PHE A 14 10.07 16.31 -6.28
C PHE A 14 9.56 14.87 -6.23
N ILE A 15 10.47 13.90 -6.01
CA ILE A 15 10.12 12.49 -5.91
C ILE A 15 9.67 12.15 -4.48
N MET A 16 10.40 12.60 -3.47
CA MET A 16 10.25 12.12 -2.09
C MET A 16 9.33 13.00 -1.22
N THR A 17 9.15 14.26 -1.57
CA THR A 17 8.34 15.24 -0.80
C THR A 17 7.24 15.89 -1.62
N GLY A 18 6.78 15.22 -2.68
CA GLY A 18 5.70 15.72 -3.53
C GLY A 18 4.43 16.06 -2.75
N GLU A 19 3.60 16.91 -3.35
CA GLU A 19 2.35 17.39 -2.78
C GLU A 19 1.40 16.22 -2.45
N LYS A 20 0.66 16.35 -1.36
CA LYS A 20 -0.27 15.34 -0.84
C LYS A 20 -1.63 15.97 -0.57
N GLN A 21 -2.66 15.18 -0.78
CA GLN A 21 -4.04 15.58 -0.54
C GLN A 21 -4.31 15.73 0.96
N THR A 22 -5.10 16.71 1.31
CA THR A 22 -5.75 16.80 2.62
C THR A 22 -6.79 15.67 2.77
N LEU A 23 -7.19 15.38 4.01
CA LEU A 23 -8.27 14.40 4.25
C LEU A 23 -9.54 14.76 3.50
N LYS A 24 -9.89 16.05 3.47
CA LYS A 24 -11.09 16.53 2.78
C LYS A 24 -11.01 16.30 1.27
N GLU A 25 -9.91 16.66 0.63
CA GLU A 25 -9.72 16.45 -0.82
C GLU A 25 -9.80 14.98 -1.19
N ALA A 26 -9.15 14.10 -0.42
CA ALA A 26 -9.21 12.67 -0.64
C ALA A 26 -10.63 12.12 -0.42
N PHE A 27 -11.32 12.52 0.65
CA PHE A 27 -12.69 12.10 0.91
C PHE A 27 -13.66 12.60 -0.18
N ASP A 28 -13.54 13.85 -0.60
CA ASP A 28 -14.37 14.42 -1.67
C ASP A 28 -14.19 13.63 -2.99
N TRP A 29 -12.94 13.26 -3.31
CA TRP A 29 -12.66 12.42 -4.48
C TRP A 29 -13.29 11.04 -4.35
N GLN A 30 -13.17 10.38 -3.19
CA GLN A 30 -13.80 9.08 -2.94
C GLN A 30 -15.33 9.17 -3.11
N SER A 31 -15.96 10.22 -2.56
CA SER A 31 -17.41 10.42 -2.60
C SER A 31 -17.95 10.67 -4.00
N GLN A 32 -17.12 11.18 -4.92
CA GLN A 32 -17.49 11.37 -6.31
C GLN A 32 -17.42 10.07 -7.13
N HIS A 33 -16.66 9.08 -6.70
CA HIS A 33 -16.39 7.87 -7.47
C HIS A 33 -16.94 6.60 -6.83
N TYR A 34 -17.21 6.62 -5.51
CA TYR A 34 -17.67 5.48 -4.73
C TYR A 34 -18.81 5.90 -3.79
N ASP A 35 -19.63 4.94 -3.38
CA ASP A 35 -20.58 5.18 -2.28
C ASP A 35 -19.82 5.21 -0.95
N THR A 36 -19.70 6.40 -0.38
CA THR A 36 -19.08 6.64 0.93
C THR A 36 -20.10 6.82 2.06
N SER A 37 -21.40 6.68 1.78
CA SER A 37 -22.48 6.92 2.75
C SER A 37 -22.43 6.00 3.97
N PHE A 38 -21.75 4.85 3.85
CA PHE A 38 -21.52 3.91 4.95
C PHE A 38 -20.62 4.50 6.03
N TYR A 39 -19.66 5.37 5.65
CA TYR A 39 -18.61 5.84 6.52
C TYR A 39 -19.14 6.63 7.72
N GLU A 40 -20.13 7.50 7.49
CA GLU A 40 -20.77 8.27 8.57
C GLU A 40 -21.59 7.38 9.54
N LYS A 41 -22.01 6.21 9.11
CA LYS A 41 -22.84 5.27 9.89
C LYS A 41 -22.00 4.29 10.71
N LEU A 42 -20.72 4.17 10.44
CA LEU A 42 -19.85 3.26 11.16
C LEU A 42 -19.44 3.82 12.52
N LYS A 43 -19.33 2.93 13.49
CA LYS A 43 -18.64 3.24 14.73
C LYS A 43 -17.14 3.29 14.43
N LYS A 44 -16.55 4.44 14.72
CA LYS A 44 -15.16 4.77 14.43
C LYS A 44 -14.40 5.08 15.73
N THR A 45 -13.11 4.78 15.73
CA THR A 45 -12.21 5.14 16.81
C THR A 45 -10.90 5.64 16.24
N ASP A 46 -10.62 6.92 16.47
CA ASP A 46 -9.35 7.53 16.11
C ASP A 46 -8.33 7.32 17.23
N TYR A 47 -7.11 7.01 16.85
CA TYR A 47 -6.00 6.90 17.79
C TYR A 47 -4.66 7.09 17.07
N THR A 48 -3.62 7.32 17.85
CA THR A 48 -2.25 7.40 17.35
C THR A 48 -1.40 6.29 17.94
N ILE A 49 -0.39 5.86 17.19
CA ILE A 49 0.68 5.00 17.68
C ILE A 49 2.03 5.61 17.35
N LYS A 50 3.08 5.17 18.03
CA LYS A 50 4.46 5.47 17.65
C LYS A 50 4.93 4.50 16.58
N GLY A 51 5.27 5.04 15.42
CA GLY A 51 5.97 4.36 14.35
C GLY A 51 7.50 4.42 14.52
N LEU A 52 8.21 4.17 13.43
CA LEU A 52 9.68 4.26 13.41
C LEU A 52 10.16 5.64 13.86
N GLU A 53 11.21 5.67 14.72
CA GLU A 53 11.82 6.91 15.24
C GLU A 53 10.84 7.78 16.04
N ASP A 54 9.96 7.14 16.82
CA ASP A 54 8.90 7.79 17.63
C ASP A 54 7.94 8.69 16.84
N TYR A 55 7.85 8.47 15.52
CA TYR A 55 6.97 9.21 14.63
C TYR A 55 5.51 8.87 14.89
N ASP A 56 4.65 9.90 15.04
CA ASP A 56 3.22 9.68 15.26
C ASP A 56 2.52 9.25 13.97
N LEU A 57 1.75 8.16 14.07
CA LEU A 57 0.90 7.64 13.00
C LEU A 57 -0.56 7.79 13.41
N HIS A 58 -1.37 8.43 12.57
CA HIS A 58 -2.80 8.57 12.74
C HIS A 58 -3.53 7.38 12.14
N ILE A 59 -4.38 6.75 12.97
CA ILE A 59 -5.10 5.53 12.63
C ILE A 59 -6.58 5.73 12.93
N GLU A 60 -7.43 5.18 12.09
CA GLU A 60 -8.85 5.10 12.30
C GLU A 60 -9.31 3.64 12.22
N TYR A 61 -9.89 3.17 13.30
CA TYR A 61 -10.53 1.85 13.38
C TYR A 61 -12.01 1.99 13.01
N LEU A 62 -12.44 1.21 12.04
CA LEU A 62 -13.81 1.13 11.54
C LEU A 62 -14.41 -0.21 11.97
N GLU A 63 -15.31 -0.18 12.96
CA GLU A 63 -15.94 -1.37 13.52
C GLU A 63 -16.96 -1.96 12.55
N ASN A 64 -16.89 -3.27 12.32
CA ASN A 64 -17.91 -3.96 11.57
C ASN A 64 -19.24 -3.95 12.33
N PRO A 65 -20.37 -3.60 11.71
CA PRO A 65 -21.69 -3.66 12.37
C PRO A 65 -22.05 -5.05 12.91
N THR A 66 -21.50 -6.11 12.31
CA THR A 66 -21.61 -7.47 12.82
C THR A 66 -20.35 -7.82 13.59
N LYS A 67 -20.50 -8.20 14.86
CA LYS A 67 -19.36 -8.56 15.73
C LYS A 67 -18.47 -9.62 15.06
N THR A 68 -17.19 -9.34 14.99
CA THR A 68 -16.17 -10.21 14.37
C THR A 68 -14.81 -9.99 15.03
N ASP A 69 -13.96 -11.03 14.98
CA ASP A 69 -12.57 -11.00 15.43
C ASP A 69 -11.59 -11.10 14.23
N LYS A 70 -12.04 -10.69 13.04
CA LYS A 70 -11.22 -10.58 11.82
C LYS A 70 -10.86 -9.12 11.58
N TYR A 71 -9.62 -8.85 11.22
CA TYR A 71 -9.11 -7.50 11.01
C TYR A 71 -8.36 -7.40 9.68
N ILE A 72 -8.48 -6.26 9.04
CA ILE A 72 -7.73 -5.89 7.82
C ILE A 72 -7.10 -4.52 8.00
N ILE A 73 -5.81 -4.39 7.75
CA ILE A 73 -5.11 -3.11 7.70
C ILE A 73 -5.02 -2.68 6.23
N LEU A 74 -5.49 -1.47 5.92
CA LEU A 74 -5.56 -0.91 4.58
C LEU A 74 -4.56 0.22 4.42
N SER A 75 -3.61 0.07 3.49
CA SER A 75 -2.57 1.05 3.18
C SER A 75 -2.89 1.78 1.88
N HIS A 76 -2.96 3.11 1.93
CA HIS A 76 -3.30 3.96 0.79
C HIS A 76 -2.12 4.20 -0.18
N GLY A 77 -2.39 4.86 -1.32
CA GLY A 77 -1.41 5.21 -2.34
C GLY A 77 -0.62 6.51 -2.03
N TYR A 78 0.37 6.81 -2.87
CA TYR A 78 1.10 8.08 -2.83
C TYR A 78 0.15 9.26 -3.14
N THR A 79 0.39 10.42 -2.58
CA THR A 79 -0.45 11.62 -2.60
C THR A 79 -1.79 11.52 -1.88
N ASP A 80 -2.28 10.32 -1.60
CA ASP A 80 -3.54 10.04 -0.91
C ASP A 80 -3.33 10.00 0.63
N ASN A 81 -4.33 9.60 1.37
CA ASN A 81 -4.30 9.39 2.82
C ASN A 81 -5.29 8.28 3.20
N ARG A 82 -5.57 8.07 4.49
CA ARG A 82 -6.46 7.00 4.94
C ARG A 82 -7.85 7.01 4.28
N MET A 83 -8.33 8.18 3.81
CA MET A 83 -9.60 8.28 3.07
C MET A 83 -9.56 7.53 1.74
N GLY A 84 -8.41 7.45 1.08
CA GLY A 84 -8.25 6.68 -0.16
C GLY A 84 -8.42 5.17 0.00
N ALA A 85 -8.36 4.66 1.23
CA ALA A 85 -8.65 3.27 1.52
C ALA A 85 -10.17 2.96 1.62
N LEU A 86 -11.02 3.98 1.73
CA LEU A 86 -12.47 3.81 1.91
C LEU A 86 -13.13 2.99 0.80
N LYS A 87 -12.62 3.05 -0.42
CA LYS A 87 -13.11 2.25 -1.56
C LYS A 87 -13.09 0.72 -1.32
N TYR A 88 -12.22 0.24 -0.44
CA TYR A 88 -12.10 -1.19 -0.11
C TYR A 88 -12.93 -1.59 1.12
N VAL A 89 -13.27 -0.64 1.98
CA VAL A 89 -13.93 -0.90 3.27
C VAL A 89 -15.25 -1.66 3.13
N PRO A 90 -16.21 -1.26 2.24
CA PRO A 90 -17.49 -1.98 2.12
C PRO A 90 -17.33 -3.46 1.79
N MET A 91 -16.37 -3.79 0.94
CA MET A 91 -16.06 -5.18 0.59
C MET A 91 -15.60 -5.96 1.81
N TYR A 92 -14.66 -5.42 2.59
CA TYR A 92 -14.13 -6.12 3.77
C TYR A 92 -15.17 -6.20 4.91
N LEU A 93 -15.99 -5.17 5.11
CA LEU A 93 -17.11 -5.25 6.05
C LEU A 93 -18.07 -6.39 5.68
N LYS A 94 -18.41 -6.53 4.38
CA LYS A 94 -19.23 -7.63 3.86
C LYS A 94 -18.59 -9.01 4.06
N PHE A 95 -17.26 -9.10 4.05
CA PHE A 95 -16.52 -10.34 4.33
C PHE A 95 -16.31 -10.61 5.82
N GLY A 96 -16.87 -9.75 6.67
CA GLY A 96 -16.83 -9.90 8.13
C GLY A 96 -15.51 -9.45 8.76
N PHE A 97 -14.86 -8.42 8.21
CA PHE A 97 -13.66 -7.82 8.80
C PHE A 97 -13.98 -6.48 9.47
N ASN A 98 -13.33 -6.19 10.58
CA ASN A 98 -13.09 -4.84 11.03
C ASN A 98 -11.99 -4.23 10.18
N CYS A 99 -12.08 -2.93 9.83
CA CYS A 99 -11.10 -2.27 9.00
C CYS A 99 -10.26 -1.28 9.81
N ILE A 100 -8.96 -1.28 9.58
CA ILE A 100 -8.01 -0.33 10.16
C ILE A 100 -7.42 0.44 8.97
N ILE A 101 -7.73 1.72 8.89
CA ILE A 101 -7.14 2.65 7.92
C ILE A 101 -6.18 3.58 8.63
N TYR A 102 -5.13 4.00 7.98
CA TYR A 102 -4.12 4.85 8.60
C TYR A 102 -3.42 5.72 7.57
N ASP A 103 -2.86 6.83 8.02
CA ASP A 103 -2.05 7.68 7.18
C ASP A 103 -0.62 7.15 7.13
N LEU A 104 -0.10 6.93 5.91
CA LEU A 104 1.32 6.65 5.72
C LEU A 104 2.15 7.85 6.16
N ARG A 105 3.39 7.62 6.53
CA ARG A 105 4.35 8.64 6.93
C ARG A 105 4.35 9.82 5.95
N GLY A 106 4.21 11.05 6.47
CA GLY A 106 4.17 12.30 5.69
C GLY A 106 2.89 12.51 4.88
N HIS A 107 1.80 11.78 5.19
CA HIS A 107 0.50 11.89 4.52
C HIS A 107 -0.61 12.20 5.54
N GLY A 108 -1.74 12.69 5.05
CA GLY A 108 -2.92 12.96 5.86
C GLY A 108 -2.67 13.90 7.02
N GLU A 109 -2.95 13.47 8.24
CA GLU A 109 -2.73 14.24 9.48
C GLU A 109 -1.34 14.02 10.10
N ASN A 110 -0.54 13.13 9.53
CA ASN A 110 0.82 12.90 10.01
C ASN A 110 1.74 14.09 9.72
N ASP A 111 2.73 14.30 10.57
CA ASP A 111 3.73 15.34 10.38
C ASP A 111 4.41 15.26 9.00
N PRO A 112 4.70 16.39 8.35
CA PRO A 112 5.38 16.40 7.07
C PRO A 112 6.76 15.73 7.12
N THR A 113 6.97 14.75 6.25
CA THR A 113 8.27 14.11 6.05
C THR A 113 8.36 13.52 4.65
N PHE A 114 9.55 13.05 4.28
CA PHE A 114 9.76 12.44 2.97
C PHE A 114 9.32 10.98 2.92
N THR A 115 8.88 10.56 1.74
CA THR A 115 8.48 9.19 1.43
C THR A 115 9.68 8.35 0.99
N THR A 116 9.79 7.13 1.50
CA THR A 116 10.86 6.17 1.14
C THR A 116 10.36 4.98 0.32
N TYR A 117 9.18 5.11 -0.27
CA TYR A 117 8.57 4.13 -1.18
C TYR A 117 8.58 2.69 -0.66
N GLY A 118 8.26 2.53 0.61
CA GLY A 118 8.11 1.25 1.30
C GLY A 118 9.16 0.96 2.37
N ILE A 119 10.28 1.69 2.47
CA ILE A 119 11.34 1.35 3.45
C ILE A 119 10.92 1.71 4.87
N ARG A 120 10.69 3.00 5.16
CA ARG A 120 10.25 3.47 6.49
C ARG A 120 8.78 3.13 6.71
N GLU A 121 7.98 3.26 5.67
CA GLU A 121 6.54 2.95 5.68
C GLU A 121 6.28 1.50 6.08
N ALA A 122 7.11 0.54 5.66
CA ALA A 122 6.97 -0.87 6.04
C ALA A 122 7.36 -1.12 7.52
N GLN A 123 8.25 -0.32 8.09
CA GLN A 123 8.56 -0.39 9.50
C GLN A 123 7.43 0.18 10.35
N ASP A 124 6.83 1.27 9.90
CA ASP A 124 5.62 1.82 10.53
C ASP A 124 4.46 0.82 10.48
N LEU A 125 4.24 0.17 9.32
CA LEU A 125 3.22 -0.86 9.19
C LEU A 125 3.49 -2.06 10.11
N LYS A 126 4.76 -2.48 10.28
CA LYS A 126 5.13 -3.51 11.25
C LYS A 126 4.70 -3.12 12.66
N MET A 127 4.95 -1.88 13.07
CA MET A 127 4.54 -1.38 14.41
C MET A 127 3.01 -1.33 14.54
N LEU A 128 2.29 -0.94 13.48
CA LEU A 128 0.83 -0.97 13.47
C LEU A 128 0.28 -2.41 13.56
N ILE A 129 0.89 -3.39 12.91
CA ILE A 129 0.54 -4.81 13.04
C ILE A 129 0.72 -5.27 14.50
N GLU A 130 1.83 -4.92 15.13
CA GLU A 130 2.12 -5.28 16.52
C GLU A 130 1.15 -4.60 17.51
N ASP A 131 0.82 -3.32 17.30
CA ASP A 131 -0.20 -2.61 18.09
C ASP A 131 -1.58 -3.25 17.90
N THR A 132 -1.97 -3.56 16.67
CA THR A 132 -3.25 -4.21 16.36
C THR A 132 -3.39 -5.55 17.12
N LYS A 133 -2.35 -6.36 17.13
CA LYS A 133 -2.33 -7.64 17.87
C LYS A 133 -2.46 -7.44 19.40
N LYS A 134 -1.80 -6.42 19.93
CA LYS A 134 -1.91 -6.09 21.39
C LYS A 134 -3.29 -5.55 21.73
N ARG A 135 -3.86 -4.72 20.87
CA ARG A 135 -5.17 -4.09 21.07
C ARG A 135 -6.32 -5.08 20.93
N TYR A 136 -6.18 -6.05 20.04
CA TYR A 136 -7.20 -7.05 19.72
C TYR A 136 -6.65 -8.48 19.89
N PRO A 137 -6.30 -8.92 21.11
CA PRO A 137 -5.55 -10.17 21.34
C PRO A 137 -6.34 -11.45 20.99
N LYS A 138 -7.65 -11.33 20.72
CA LYS A 138 -8.52 -12.45 20.34
C LYS A 138 -8.76 -12.52 18.82
N PHE A 139 -7.97 -11.80 18.03
CA PHE A 139 -8.15 -11.86 16.59
C PHE A 139 -8.00 -13.29 16.06
N THR A 140 -8.83 -13.63 15.08
CA THR A 140 -8.79 -14.94 14.40
C THR A 140 -8.19 -14.85 13.01
N THR A 141 -8.15 -13.65 12.43
CA THR A 141 -7.57 -13.37 11.13
C THR A 141 -7.09 -11.94 11.08
N LEU A 142 -5.87 -11.73 10.66
CA LEU A 142 -5.30 -10.41 10.38
C LEU A 142 -4.72 -10.39 8.96
N GLY A 143 -5.28 -9.55 8.09
CA GLY A 143 -4.80 -9.36 6.72
C GLY A 143 -4.24 -7.98 6.47
N LEU A 144 -3.49 -7.85 5.38
CA LEU A 144 -3.02 -6.59 4.85
C LEU A 144 -3.57 -6.37 3.45
N HIS A 145 -3.97 -5.14 3.13
CA HIS A 145 -4.28 -4.74 1.77
C HIS A 145 -3.65 -3.38 1.49
N GLY A 146 -2.94 -3.27 0.40
CA GLY A 146 -2.35 -2.01 -0.02
C GLY A 146 -2.57 -1.72 -1.49
N ALA A 147 -2.72 -0.43 -1.84
CA ALA A 147 -2.81 0.06 -3.21
C ALA A 147 -1.59 0.91 -3.54
N SER A 148 -0.99 0.71 -4.73
CA SER A 148 0.13 1.51 -5.22
C SER A 148 1.30 1.56 -4.23
N LEU A 149 1.64 2.72 -3.64
CA LEU A 149 2.62 2.84 -2.56
C LEU A 149 2.24 1.95 -1.36
N GLY A 150 0.96 1.87 -1.00
CA GLY A 150 0.48 0.99 0.04
C GLY A 150 0.74 -0.49 -0.27
N ALA A 151 0.59 -0.90 -1.53
CA ALA A 151 0.96 -2.27 -1.96
C ALA A 151 2.47 -2.52 -1.85
N ALA A 152 3.28 -1.54 -2.21
CA ALA A 152 4.73 -1.61 -2.02
C ALA A 152 5.11 -1.70 -0.53
N THR A 153 4.42 -0.93 0.32
CA THR A 153 4.59 -0.94 1.77
C THR A 153 4.24 -2.31 2.37
N THR A 154 3.07 -2.88 2.01
CA THR A 154 2.66 -4.20 2.49
C THR A 154 3.63 -5.30 2.06
N ILE A 155 4.07 -5.30 0.79
CA ILE A 155 5.06 -6.28 0.31
C ILE A 155 6.41 -6.09 1.01
N THR A 156 6.87 -4.84 1.18
CA THR A 156 8.15 -4.59 1.85
C THR A 156 8.13 -5.00 3.32
N SER A 157 6.95 -4.95 3.98
CA SER A 157 6.82 -5.36 5.38
C SER A 157 7.06 -6.87 5.57
N LEU A 158 6.89 -7.70 4.53
CA LEU A 158 7.07 -9.15 4.60
C LEU A 158 8.49 -9.59 4.98
N LYS A 159 9.50 -8.76 4.67
CA LYS A 159 10.89 -9.03 5.12
C LYS A 159 11.04 -9.11 6.64
N TYR A 160 10.09 -8.53 7.39
CA TYR A 160 10.06 -8.59 8.86
C TYR A 160 9.29 -9.81 9.38
N LYS A 161 8.80 -10.68 8.49
CA LYS A 161 8.01 -11.88 8.80
C LYS A 161 6.87 -11.59 9.77
N PRO A 162 5.97 -10.62 9.44
CA PRO A 162 4.86 -10.26 10.31
C PRO A 162 3.89 -11.43 10.48
N GLU A 163 3.27 -11.55 11.65
CA GLU A 163 2.23 -12.53 11.89
C GLU A 163 0.89 -12.04 11.30
N VAL A 164 0.75 -12.22 9.99
CA VAL A 164 -0.47 -11.93 9.24
C VAL A 164 -0.84 -13.14 8.37
N ASP A 165 -2.12 -13.31 8.11
CA ASP A 165 -2.65 -14.48 7.42
C ASP A 165 -2.57 -14.36 5.89
N PHE A 166 -2.61 -13.14 5.35
CA PHE A 166 -2.59 -12.89 3.92
C PHE A 166 -2.27 -11.43 3.58
N VAL A 167 -1.91 -11.22 2.33
CA VAL A 167 -1.71 -9.90 1.73
C VAL A 167 -2.51 -9.79 0.43
N VAL A 168 -3.14 -8.62 0.20
CA VAL A 168 -3.66 -8.18 -1.10
C VAL A 168 -2.86 -6.97 -1.55
N ALA A 169 -2.23 -7.04 -2.71
CA ALA A 169 -1.36 -5.99 -3.25
C ALA A 169 -1.88 -5.52 -4.62
N ASP A 170 -2.59 -4.38 -4.62
CA ASP A 170 -3.19 -3.79 -5.81
C ASP A 170 -2.24 -2.76 -6.45
N CYS A 171 -2.01 -2.87 -7.75
CA CYS A 171 -1.25 -1.96 -8.62
C CYS A 171 0.11 -1.46 -8.07
N GLY A 172 0.78 -2.25 -7.23
CA GLY A 172 2.07 -1.85 -6.67
C GLY A 172 3.23 -2.01 -7.65
N PHE A 173 4.35 -1.38 -7.33
CA PHE A 173 5.60 -1.50 -8.10
C PHE A 173 6.53 -2.58 -7.54
N SER A 174 7.39 -3.10 -8.38
CA SER A 174 8.48 -4.02 -8.01
C SER A 174 9.73 -3.26 -7.56
N ASP A 175 9.97 -2.09 -8.17
CA ASP A 175 11.18 -1.30 -8.08
C ASP A 175 10.85 0.14 -8.49
N ILE A 176 11.06 1.10 -7.58
CA ILE A 176 10.70 2.50 -7.83
C ILE A 176 11.61 3.17 -8.87
N GLU A 177 12.90 2.80 -8.93
CA GLU A 177 13.81 3.37 -9.91
C GLU A 177 13.33 3.08 -11.33
N ASN A 178 12.89 1.85 -11.60
CA ASN A 178 12.37 1.46 -12.91
C ASN A 178 11.05 2.18 -13.24
N VAL A 179 10.17 2.40 -12.28
CA VAL A 179 8.95 3.20 -12.48
C VAL A 179 9.31 4.64 -12.87
N LEU A 180 10.23 5.27 -12.14
CA LEU A 180 10.68 6.63 -12.44
C LEU A 180 11.36 6.73 -13.80
N LYS A 181 12.25 5.80 -14.14
CA LYS A 181 12.89 5.77 -15.47
C LYS A 181 11.87 5.62 -16.59
N THR A 182 10.86 4.79 -16.42
CA THR A 182 9.77 4.63 -17.39
C THR A 182 8.94 5.93 -17.50
N SER A 183 8.59 6.55 -16.37
CA SER A 183 7.83 7.82 -16.36
C SER A 183 8.60 8.97 -17.02
N TYR A 184 9.90 9.07 -16.75
CA TYR A 184 10.78 10.08 -17.39
C TYR A 184 10.92 9.85 -18.89
N ALA A 185 11.09 8.60 -19.32
CA ALA A 185 11.13 8.26 -20.75
C ALA A 185 9.81 8.61 -21.46
N ASN A 186 8.66 8.30 -20.85
CA ASN A 186 7.35 8.65 -21.39
C ASN A 186 7.12 10.16 -21.47
N ALA A 187 7.69 10.92 -20.54
CA ALA A 187 7.67 12.38 -20.54
C ALA A 187 8.75 13.02 -21.43
N HIS A 188 9.51 12.22 -22.21
CA HIS A 188 10.65 12.67 -23.03
C HIS A 188 11.74 13.40 -22.22
N LEU A 189 11.87 13.10 -20.92
CA LEU A 189 12.91 13.63 -20.05
C LEU A 189 14.14 12.72 -20.05
N PRO A 190 15.36 13.29 -19.88
CA PRO A 190 16.58 12.50 -19.79
C PRO A 190 16.55 11.52 -18.61
N ILE A 191 16.69 10.22 -18.89
CA ILE A 191 16.68 9.16 -17.87
C ILE A 191 17.81 9.36 -16.83
N ALA A 192 18.94 9.96 -17.26
CA ALA A 192 20.04 10.30 -16.37
C ALA A 192 19.64 11.19 -15.18
N LEU A 193 18.54 11.93 -15.26
CA LEU A 193 18.00 12.71 -14.14
C LEU A 193 17.60 11.81 -12.96
N VAL A 194 17.13 10.59 -13.23
CA VAL A 194 16.80 9.61 -12.17
C VAL A 194 18.07 9.15 -11.45
N ASP A 195 19.16 8.95 -12.18
CA ASP A 195 20.45 8.57 -11.58
C ASP A 195 21.03 9.72 -10.73
N ILE A 196 20.88 10.96 -11.19
CA ILE A 196 21.25 12.17 -10.43
C ILE A 196 20.39 12.27 -9.19
N ALA A 197 19.06 12.11 -9.29
CA ALA A 197 18.15 12.14 -8.16
C ALA A 197 18.47 11.03 -7.14
N ASN A 198 18.87 9.85 -7.59
CA ASN A 198 19.29 8.77 -6.72
C ASN A 198 20.57 9.12 -5.95
N LEU A 199 21.58 9.70 -6.61
CA LEU A 199 22.83 10.10 -5.97
C LEU A 199 22.58 11.22 -4.93
N THR A 200 21.88 12.28 -5.31
CA THR A 200 21.61 13.42 -4.44
C THR A 200 20.59 13.08 -3.35
N GLY A 201 19.64 12.17 -3.60
CA GLY A 201 18.74 11.63 -2.61
C GLY A 201 19.46 10.82 -1.52
N LYS A 202 20.45 10.04 -1.91
CA LYS A 202 21.30 9.32 -0.95
C LYS A 202 22.08 10.27 -0.03
N VAL A 203 22.56 11.40 -0.57
CA VAL A 203 23.27 12.40 0.23
C VAL A 203 22.31 13.17 1.14
N ARG A 204 21.16 13.59 0.62
CA ARG A 204 20.22 14.48 1.32
C ARG A 204 19.29 13.77 2.29
N TYR A 205 18.79 12.60 1.93
CA TYR A 205 17.79 11.83 2.68
C TYR A 205 18.35 10.54 3.28
N HIS A 206 19.61 10.20 2.97
CA HIS A 206 20.27 8.95 3.37
C HIS A 206 19.57 7.68 2.81
N TYR A 207 18.74 7.82 1.79
CA TYR A 207 18.04 6.73 1.10
C TYR A 207 18.34 6.73 -0.40
N SER A 208 18.52 5.53 -0.93
CA SER A 208 18.75 5.29 -2.36
C SER A 208 17.46 4.78 -3.01
N LEU A 209 17.08 5.36 -4.15
CA LEU A 209 15.97 4.83 -4.97
C LEU A 209 16.21 3.37 -5.34
N LYS A 210 17.48 2.97 -5.53
CA LYS A 210 17.88 1.58 -5.82
C LYS A 210 17.61 0.60 -4.68
N ALA A 211 17.45 1.08 -3.45
CA ALA A 211 17.08 0.27 -2.28
C ALA A 211 15.55 0.15 -2.10
N MET A 212 14.77 0.96 -2.82
CA MET A 212 13.31 0.99 -2.73
C MET A 212 12.71 -0.07 -3.67
N ARG A 213 12.89 -1.33 -3.32
CA ARG A 213 12.58 -2.53 -4.12
C ARG A 213 11.73 -3.52 -3.34
N PRO A 214 10.40 -3.36 -3.33
CA PRO A 214 9.49 -4.30 -2.67
C PRO A 214 9.70 -5.76 -3.08
N ILE A 215 10.07 -6.01 -4.35
CA ILE A 215 10.27 -7.36 -4.90
C ILE A 215 11.32 -8.16 -4.11
N ASP A 216 12.31 -7.51 -3.49
CA ASP A 216 13.36 -8.19 -2.74
C ASP A 216 12.84 -8.79 -1.40
N SER A 217 11.67 -8.31 -0.92
CA SER A 217 11.01 -8.81 0.29
C SER A 217 10.16 -10.07 0.07
N LEU A 218 10.09 -10.57 -1.17
CA LEU A 218 9.34 -11.77 -1.53
C LEU A 218 10.19 -13.06 -1.44
N VAL A 219 11.49 -12.91 -1.21
CA VAL A 219 12.40 -14.04 -0.99
C VAL A 219 12.03 -14.70 0.33
N ASP A 220 11.91 -16.03 0.33
CA ASP A 220 11.53 -16.84 1.49
C ASP A 220 10.17 -16.45 2.13
N ASN A 221 9.32 -15.72 1.40
CA ASN A 221 7.99 -15.38 1.88
C ASN A 221 7.05 -16.57 1.78
N THR A 222 6.43 -16.93 2.91
CA THR A 222 5.42 -17.99 2.99
C THR A 222 4.00 -17.48 3.17
N ILE A 223 3.83 -16.18 3.44
CA ILE A 223 2.52 -15.55 3.61
C ILE A 223 1.82 -15.52 2.24
N PRO A 224 0.57 -16.00 2.12
CA PRO A 224 -0.19 -15.94 0.89
C PRO A 224 -0.36 -14.51 0.35
N ILE A 225 -0.23 -14.32 -0.97
CA ILE A 225 -0.34 -13.01 -1.61
C ILE A 225 -1.30 -13.07 -2.79
N LEU A 226 -2.26 -12.13 -2.83
CA LEU A 226 -3.05 -11.82 -4.01
C LEU A 226 -2.50 -10.55 -4.66
N PHE A 227 -2.02 -10.65 -5.88
CA PHE A 227 -1.68 -9.51 -6.73
C PHE A 227 -2.86 -9.19 -7.63
N ILE A 228 -3.31 -7.92 -7.60
CA ILE A 228 -4.30 -7.38 -8.53
C ILE A 228 -3.66 -6.19 -9.26
N HIS A 229 -3.95 -6.01 -10.55
CA HIS A 229 -3.43 -4.89 -11.31
C HIS A 229 -4.38 -4.52 -12.46
N GLY A 230 -4.53 -3.24 -12.73
CA GLY A 230 -5.24 -2.79 -13.93
C GLY A 230 -4.44 -3.14 -15.19
N ALA A 231 -5.07 -3.82 -16.15
CA ALA A 231 -4.40 -4.26 -17.38
C ALA A 231 -3.93 -3.09 -18.27
N GLU A 232 -4.57 -1.92 -18.13
CA GLU A 232 -4.24 -0.70 -18.88
C GLU A 232 -3.54 0.35 -18.00
N ASP A 233 -2.91 -0.06 -16.90
CA ASP A 233 -2.12 0.84 -16.07
C ASP A 233 -0.85 1.28 -16.82
N THR A 234 -0.82 2.56 -17.19
CA THR A 234 0.30 3.19 -17.92
C THR A 234 1.29 3.89 -17.00
N PHE A 235 0.94 4.06 -15.71
CA PHE A 235 1.81 4.69 -14.71
C PHE A 235 2.72 3.66 -14.03
N ILE A 236 2.14 2.62 -13.42
CA ILE A 236 2.88 1.46 -12.94
C ILE A 236 2.45 0.27 -13.79
N LEU A 237 3.29 -0.09 -14.77
CA LEU A 237 2.93 -1.11 -15.75
C LEU A 237 2.64 -2.46 -15.08
N PRO A 238 1.66 -3.26 -15.59
CA PRO A 238 1.28 -4.57 -15.04
C PRO A 238 2.44 -5.55 -14.86
N LYS A 239 3.48 -5.44 -15.71
CA LYS A 239 4.73 -6.22 -15.57
C LYS A 239 5.37 -6.16 -14.18
N ASN A 240 5.06 -5.11 -13.37
CA ASN A 240 5.53 -5.02 -11.98
C ASN A 240 4.86 -6.07 -11.09
N SER A 241 3.56 -6.30 -11.24
CA SER A 241 2.86 -7.36 -10.51
C SER A 241 3.22 -8.74 -11.04
N GLU A 242 3.42 -8.90 -12.34
CA GLU A 242 3.91 -10.15 -12.95
C GLU A 242 5.30 -10.53 -12.40
N ALA A 243 6.22 -9.57 -12.31
CA ALA A 243 7.57 -9.80 -11.76
C ALA A 243 7.52 -10.19 -10.28
N ARG A 244 6.66 -9.55 -9.48
CA ARG A 244 6.47 -9.87 -8.07
C ARG A 244 5.83 -11.25 -7.89
N ALA A 245 4.80 -11.59 -8.67
CA ALA A 245 4.18 -12.92 -8.65
C ALA A 245 5.20 -14.00 -9.00
N LYS A 246 5.97 -13.81 -10.07
CA LYS A 246 7.05 -14.74 -10.48
C LYS A 246 8.13 -14.91 -9.39
N ARG A 247 8.39 -13.88 -8.58
CA ARG A 247 9.39 -13.91 -7.50
C ARG A 247 8.87 -14.57 -6.24
N THR A 248 7.55 -14.65 -6.05
CA THR A 248 6.92 -15.20 -4.85
C THR A 248 6.98 -16.73 -4.88
N GLU A 249 7.60 -17.33 -3.87
CA GLU A 249 7.70 -18.79 -3.73
C GLU A 249 6.47 -19.39 -3.04
N GLY A 250 5.87 -18.65 -2.09
CA GLY A 250 4.66 -19.04 -1.39
C GLY A 250 3.40 -19.02 -2.26
N TYR A 251 2.26 -19.40 -1.66
CA TYR A 251 0.99 -19.34 -2.36
C TYR A 251 0.67 -17.93 -2.84
N HIS A 252 0.41 -17.76 -4.11
CA HIS A 252 0.03 -16.47 -4.67
C HIS A 252 -0.92 -16.63 -5.86
N GLU A 253 -1.67 -15.56 -6.13
CA GLU A 253 -2.49 -15.40 -7.33
C GLU A 253 -2.16 -14.05 -7.98
N LEU A 254 -2.32 -13.96 -9.30
CA LEU A 254 -2.23 -12.72 -10.07
C LEU A 254 -3.46 -12.56 -10.94
N HIS A 255 -4.14 -11.42 -10.81
CA HIS A 255 -5.29 -11.06 -11.62
C HIS A 255 -5.09 -9.68 -12.27
N LEU A 256 -5.19 -9.65 -13.59
CA LEU A 256 -5.19 -8.40 -14.37
C LEU A 256 -6.63 -8.01 -14.68
N ILE A 257 -7.02 -6.81 -14.28
CA ILE A 257 -8.39 -6.30 -14.50
C ILE A 257 -8.45 -5.57 -15.83
N PRO A 258 -9.20 -6.09 -16.81
CA PRO A 258 -9.34 -5.45 -18.13
C PRO A 258 -9.83 -4.01 -18.02
N LYS A 259 -9.34 -3.13 -18.89
CA LYS A 259 -9.73 -1.71 -19.01
C LYS A 259 -9.47 -0.86 -17.77
N ALA A 260 -8.87 -1.40 -16.73
CA ALA A 260 -8.53 -0.64 -15.53
C ALA A 260 -7.14 0.00 -15.68
N GLY A 261 -7.07 1.30 -15.40
CA GLY A 261 -5.83 2.06 -15.22
C GLY A 261 -5.28 1.95 -13.79
N HIS A 262 -4.35 2.85 -13.45
CA HIS A 262 -3.70 2.86 -12.14
C HIS A 262 -4.70 3.04 -10.99
N ALA A 263 -4.69 2.12 -10.03
CA ALA A 263 -5.55 2.11 -8.83
C ALA A 263 -7.08 2.15 -9.13
N MET A 264 -7.49 1.78 -10.34
CA MET A 264 -8.88 1.84 -10.79
C MET A 264 -9.55 0.46 -10.86
N SER A 265 -8.87 -0.62 -10.48
CA SER A 265 -9.37 -1.99 -10.62
C SER A 265 -10.73 -2.22 -9.95
N ILE A 266 -10.90 -1.77 -8.71
CA ILE A 266 -12.16 -1.93 -7.97
C ILE A 266 -13.27 -1.02 -8.51
N LEU A 267 -12.95 0.14 -9.11
CA LEU A 267 -13.92 1.04 -9.72
C LEU A 267 -14.45 0.48 -11.05
N MET A 268 -13.53 -0.04 -11.88
CA MET A 268 -13.87 -0.52 -13.23
C MET A 268 -14.59 -1.87 -13.22
N ALA A 269 -14.29 -2.74 -12.28
CA ALA A 269 -14.86 -4.09 -12.17
C ALA A 269 -15.16 -4.47 -10.71
N PRO A 270 -16.09 -3.76 -10.02
CA PRO A 270 -16.30 -3.93 -8.58
C PRO A 270 -16.77 -5.35 -8.20
N GLN A 271 -17.61 -5.99 -9.01
CA GLN A 271 -18.08 -7.36 -8.75
C GLN A 271 -16.99 -8.41 -8.95
N ASP A 272 -16.20 -8.28 -10.02
CA ASP A 272 -15.09 -9.19 -10.31
C ASP A 272 -14.01 -9.03 -9.25
N TYR A 273 -13.67 -7.80 -8.87
CA TYR A 273 -12.72 -7.51 -7.81
C TYR A 273 -13.13 -8.17 -6.49
N GLN A 274 -14.39 -7.97 -6.06
CA GLN A 274 -14.92 -8.60 -4.85
C GLN A 274 -14.90 -10.13 -4.94
N THR A 275 -15.24 -10.69 -6.11
CA THR A 275 -15.25 -12.15 -6.33
C THR A 275 -13.83 -12.73 -6.24
N ILE A 276 -12.86 -12.08 -6.87
CA ILE A 276 -11.43 -12.46 -6.81
C ILE A 276 -10.95 -12.48 -5.36
N VAL A 277 -11.15 -11.38 -4.62
CA VAL A 277 -10.71 -11.29 -3.22
C VAL A 277 -11.44 -12.33 -2.36
N LYS A 278 -12.75 -12.52 -2.51
CA LYS A 278 -13.53 -13.52 -1.77
C LYS A 278 -13.00 -14.94 -2.00
N ASN A 279 -12.79 -15.32 -3.25
CA ASN A 279 -12.29 -16.65 -3.61
C ASN A 279 -10.89 -16.88 -3.05
N TYR A 280 -10.03 -15.88 -3.14
CA TYR A 280 -8.69 -15.93 -2.57
C TYR A 280 -8.74 -16.14 -1.05
N LEU A 281 -9.57 -15.36 -0.31
CA LEU A 281 -9.72 -15.51 1.14
C LEU A 281 -10.19 -16.93 1.54
N GLN A 282 -11.10 -17.53 0.79
CA GLN A 282 -11.55 -18.92 1.02
C GLN A 282 -10.41 -19.93 0.86
N LYS A 283 -9.55 -19.73 -0.14
CA LYS A 283 -8.37 -20.60 -0.36
C LYS A 283 -7.35 -20.42 0.78
N VAL A 284 -7.09 -19.19 1.21
CA VAL A 284 -6.20 -18.92 2.36
C VAL A 284 -6.70 -19.61 3.63
N GLN A 285 -8.00 -19.53 3.94
CA GLN A 285 -8.57 -20.23 5.09
C GLN A 285 -8.34 -21.74 5.03
N THR A 286 -8.48 -22.33 3.83
CA THR A 286 -8.24 -23.77 3.62
C THR A 286 -6.77 -24.14 3.81
N LEU A 287 -5.84 -23.28 3.36
CA LEU A 287 -4.40 -23.48 3.53
C LEU A 287 -4.01 -23.42 5.01
N ASN A 288 -4.47 -22.38 5.73
CA ASN A 288 -4.16 -22.21 7.14
C ASN A 288 -4.71 -23.36 8.00
N ALA A 289 -5.92 -23.84 7.71
CA ALA A 289 -6.51 -25.00 8.39
C ALA A 289 -5.74 -26.31 8.16
N ARG A 290 -5.03 -26.47 7.05
CA ARG A 290 -4.17 -27.63 6.77
C ARG A 290 -2.84 -27.57 7.52
N ASN A 291 -2.28 -26.36 7.66
CA ASN A 291 -0.99 -26.14 8.33
C ASN A 291 -1.10 -26.19 9.87
N SER A 292 -2.32 -26.12 10.41
CA SER A 292 -2.61 -26.21 11.85
C SER A 292 -2.89 -27.64 12.33
N LYS A 293 -2.90 -28.62 11.42
CA LYS A 293 -3.03 -30.07 11.70
C LYS A 293 -1.69 -30.77 11.61
#